data_14db95cf0e7569a545a07b1bc6cf13a2
#
_entry.id   14db95cf0e7569a545a07b1bc6cf13a2
#
_cell.length_a   1.000
_cell.length_b   1.000
_cell.length_c   1.000
_cell.angle_alpha   90.00
_cell.angle_beta   90.00
_cell.angle_gamma   90.00
#
_symmetry.space_group_name_H-M   'P 1'
#
loop_
_entity.id
_entity.type
_entity.pdbx_description
1 polymer ?
#
loop_
_entity_poly.entity_id
_entity_poly.type
_entity_poly.pdbx_seq_one_letter_code
_entity_poly.pdbx_strand_id
1 'polypeptide(L)'
;MGISIKNVDVSSLSPMMQHYVKTKEEYKDCILFYRLGDFYEMFFEDAEVVSKELELTLTGKDCGMSERAPMCGIPFHAAEVYLNRLISKGYKVAICEQMEDPKQTKGIVRREVIRVVTPGTTLNTQALDETKNNYIMSVVYVSNRFGIAIADITTGVFMVTEVDDVRKLLDEIYKFSPAELVCNEAFTMSGIEIDELKNRLNISLSALDNWYFDDDLCARTLKEHFHVGTLEGLGLKDYNCAVIAAGALFTYLLETQKNSMEHLRQITPYITDKYMLIDSSTRRNLELTETMREKAKRGSLLWVLDKTKTAMGARMMRSFIEQPLI
;
A
#
# COMPACT_ATOMS: atom_id res chain seq x y z
N MET A 1 -14.74 -27.84 -4.44
CA MET A 1 -15.05 -26.48 -3.97
C MET A 1 -14.61 -26.44 -2.53
N GLY A 2 -13.74 -25.49 -2.16
CA GLY A 2 -13.28 -25.36 -0.77
C GLY A 2 -14.39 -24.83 0.13
N ILE A 3 -14.26 -25.03 1.43
CA ILE A 3 -15.20 -24.51 2.43
C ILE A 3 -14.94 -23.00 2.54
N SER A 4 -15.98 -22.20 2.26
CA SER A 4 -15.90 -20.74 2.45
C SER A 4 -16.10 -20.37 3.92
N ILE A 5 -15.27 -19.45 4.43
CA ILE A 5 -15.37 -18.91 5.79
C ILE A 5 -16.76 -18.32 6.09
N LYS A 6 -17.45 -17.81 5.06
CA LYS A 6 -18.80 -17.22 5.18
C LYS A 6 -19.91 -18.22 5.52
N ASN A 7 -19.66 -19.50 5.25
CA ASN A 7 -20.63 -20.58 5.40
C ASN A 7 -20.39 -21.42 6.67
N VAL A 8 -19.47 -21.01 7.52
CA VAL A 8 -19.05 -21.76 8.70
C VAL A 8 -19.74 -21.23 9.95
N ASP A 9 -20.32 -22.14 10.75
CA ASP A 9 -20.81 -21.78 12.08
C ASP A 9 -19.60 -21.59 13.03
N VAL A 10 -19.30 -20.32 13.32
CA VAL A 10 -18.16 -19.93 14.17
C VAL A 10 -18.22 -20.57 15.55
N SER A 11 -19.42 -20.83 16.09
CA SER A 11 -19.58 -21.42 17.42
C SER A 11 -19.11 -22.89 17.50
N SER A 12 -19.11 -23.60 16.36
CA SER A 12 -18.67 -24.99 16.27
C SER A 12 -17.15 -25.12 16.12
N LEU A 13 -16.44 -24.03 15.83
CA LEU A 13 -15.02 -24.03 15.60
C LEU A 13 -14.21 -24.17 16.89
N SER A 14 -12.98 -24.69 16.75
CA SER A 14 -12.01 -24.65 17.84
C SER A 14 -11.71 -23.20 18.25
N PRO A 15 -11.39 -22.93 19.53
CA PRO A 15 -11.15 -21.56 20.01
C PRO A 15 -10.09 -20.79 19.21
N MET A 16 -9.04 -21.46 18.76
CA MET A 16 -8.02 -20.87 17.88
C MET A 16 -8.61 -20.44 16.54
N MET A 17 -9.46 -21.29 15.95
CA MET A 17 -10.09 -20.98 14.65
C MET A 17 -11.15 -19.90 14.77
N GLN A 18 -11.88 -19.81 15.88
CA GLN A 18 -12.77 -18.69 16.17
C GLN A 18 -12.01 -17.37 16.20
N HIS A 19 -10.83 -17.34 16.84
CA HIS A 19 -9.96 -16.16 16.82
C HIS A 19 -9.47 -15.82 15.40
N TYR A 20 -9.09 -16.84 14.62
CA TYR A 20 -8.69 -16.64 13.21
C TYR A 20 -9.81 -15.99 12.38
N VAL A 21 -11.02 -16.54 12.46
CA VAL A 21 -12.19 -16.01 11.73
C VAL A 21 -12.48 -14.58 12.11
N LYS A 22 -12.49 -14.26 13.42
CA LYS A 22 -12.69 -12.91 13.91
C LYS A 22 -11.64 -11.94 13.39
N THR A 23 -10.35 -12.34 13.46
CA THR A 23 -9.25 -11.51 12.92
C THR A 23 -9.40 -11.32 11.42
N LYS A 24 -9.78 -12.37 10.68
CA LYS A 24 -10.00 -12.27 9.23
C LYS A 24 -11.17 -11.36 8.87
N GLU A 25 -12.22 -11.29 9.70
CA GLU A 25 -13.33 -10.36 9.51
C GLU A 25 -12.92 -8.89 9.64
N GLU A 26 -11.93 -8.59 10.50
CA GLU A 26 -11.35 -7.24 10.63
C GLU A 26 -10.44 -6.88 9.45
N TYR A 27 -9.79 -7.89 8.81
CA TYR A 27 -8.84 -7.72 7.69
C TYR A 27 -9.31 -8.46 6.43
N LYS A 28 -10.54 -8.22 6.00
CA LYS A 28 -11.21 -8.95 4.89
C LYS A 28 -10.46 -8.90 3.57
N ASP A 29 -9.87 -7.76 3.27
CA ASP A 29 -9.14 -7.46 2.03
C ASP A 29 -7.67 -7.89 2.05
N CYS A 30 -7.20 -8.46 3.18
CA CYS A 30 -5.83 -8.91 3.36
C CYS A 30 -5.74 -10.43 3.41
N ILE A 31 -4.69 -11.00 2.88
CA ILE A 31 -4.28 -12.37 3.20
C ILE A 31 -3.78 -12.38 4.64
N LEU A 32 -4.29 -13.28 5.49
CA LEU A 32 -3.92 -13.33 6.91
C LEU A 32 -2.79 -14.34 7.12
N PHE A 33 -1.58 -13.86 7.40
CA PHE A 33 -0.47 -14.67 7.89
C PHE A 33 -0.62 -14.86 9.39
N TYR A 34 -1.16 -16.00 9.79
CA TYR A 34 -1.52 -16.28 11.18
C TYR A 34 -0.46 -17.17 11.85
N ARG A 35 0.26 -16.63 12.82
CA ARG A 35 1.36 -17.33 13.49
C ARG A 35 0.89 -18.49 14.34
N LEU A 36 1.39 -19.68 14.05
CA LEU A 36 1.20 -20.91 14.82
C LEU A 36 2.54 -21.64 14.98
N GLY A 37 3.15 -21.48 16.15
CA GLY A 37 4.49 -22.03 16.42
C GLY A 37 5.53 -21.48 15.45
N ASP A 38 6.16 -22.36 14.67
CA ASP A 38 7.22 -22.00 13.72
C ASP A 38 6.71 -21.68 12.31
N PHE A 39 5.39 -21.60 12.13
CA PHE A 39 4.77 -21.33 10.84
C PHE A 39 3.83 -20.13 10.89
N TYR A 40 3.66 -19.48 9.72
CA TYR A 40 2.47 -18.74 9.41
C TYR A 40 1.54 -19.65 8.62
N GLU A 41 0.35 -19.88 9.16
CA GLU A 41 -0.67 -20.70 8.51
C GLU A 41 -1.80 -19.81 7.97
N MET A 42 -2.27 -20.11 6.80
CA MET A 42 -3.42 -19.52 6.15
C MET A 42 -4.50 -20.55 6.00
N PHE A 43 -5.77 -20.14 6.12
CA PHE A 43 -6.92 -21.03 6.09
C PHE A 43 -7.97 -20.57 5.10
N PHE A 44 -8.89 -21.46 4.75
CA PHE A 44 -10.03 -21.21 3.86
C PHE A 44 -9.59 -20.59 2.52
N GLU A 45 -10.23 -19.52 2.08
CA GLU A 45 -9.95 -18.85 0.81
C GLU A 45 -8.51 -18.33 0.73
N ASP A 46 -7.95 -17.83 1.84
CA ASP A 46 -6.56 -17.39 1.87
C ASP A 46 -5.60 -18.53 1.55
N ALA A 47 -5.87 -19.73 2.07
CA ALA A 47 -5.05 -20.90 1.79
C ALA A 47 -5.13 -21.32 0.31
N GLU A 48 -6.30 -21.26 -0.28
CA GLU A 48 -6.50 -21.60 -1.70
C GLU A 48 -5.77 -20.61 -2.61
N VAL A 49 -5.88 -19.31 -2.32
CA VAL A 49 -5.18 -18.25 -3.06
C VAL A 49 -3.68 -18.39 -2.92
N VAL A 50 -3.19 -18.45 -1.68
CA VAL A 50 -1.75 -18.47 -1.40
C VAL A 50 -1.08 -19.74 -1.93
N SER A 51 -1.73 -20.91 -1.79
CA SER A 51 -1.19 -22.16 -2.33
C SER A 51 -0.98 -22.09 -3.83
N LYS A 52 -1.92 -21.47 -4.56
CA LYS A 52 -1.84 -21.28 -6.01
C LYS A 52 -0.78 -20.25 -6.39
N GLU A 53 -0.78 -19.08 -5.72
CA GLU A 53 0.11 -17.96 -6.04
C GLU A 53 1.58 -18.23 -5.72
N LEU A 54 1.84 -19.02 -4.67
CA LEU A 54 3.17 -19.34 -4.20
C LEU A 54 3.63 -20.76 -4.49
N GLU A 55 2.77 -21.56 -5.18
CA GLU A 55 3.02 -22.97 -5.50
C GLU A 55 3.27 -23.83 -4.25
N LEU A 56 2.47 -23.57 -3.18
CA LEU A 56 2.54 -24.31 -1.92
C LEU A 56 1.55 -25.47 -1.91
N THR A 57 1.88 -26.51 -1.16
CA THR A 57 0.98 -27.63 -0.95
C THR A 57 -0.26 -27.18 -0.15
N LEU A 58 -1.45 -27.34 -0.74
CA LEU A 58 -2.71 -27.18 -0.04
C LEU A 58 -3.01 -28.47 0.74
N THR A 59 -3.20 -28.32 2.04
CA THR A 59 -3.55 -29.40 2.97
C THR A 59 -4.86 -29.09 3.68
N GLY A 60 -5.21 -29.85 4.71
CA GLY A 60 -6.38 -29.57 5.53
C GLY A 60 -6.03 -29.66 7.01
N LYS A 61 -6.64 -28.79 7.83
CA LYS A 61 -6.53 -28.80 9.29
C LYS A 61 -7.87 -29.09 9.93
N ASP A 62 -7.84 -29.95 10.95
CA ASP A 62 -9.00 -30.14 11.81
C ASP A 62 -9.24 -28.89 12.65
N CYS A 63 -10.44 -28.35 12.60
CA CYS A 63 -10.82 -27.11 13.26
C CYS A 63 -12.13 -27.21 14.03
N GLY A 64 -12.62 -28.42 14.26
CA GLY A 64 -13.88 -28.70 15.00
C GLY A 64 -15.10 -28.89 14.09
N MET A 65 -14.92 -28.79 12.75
CA MET A 65 -15.97 -29.12 11.77
C MET A 65 -15.93 -30.59 11.36
N SER A 66 -16.98 -31.06 10.69
CA SER A 66 -17.02 -32.41 10.08
C SER A 66 -15.98 -32.58 8.96
N GLU A 67 -15.68 -31.50 8.27
CA GLU A 67 -14.66 -31.46 7.20
C GLU A 67 -13.44 -30.62 7.65
N ARG A 68 -12.27 -30.98 7.11
CA ARG A 68 -11.03 -30.24 7.42
C ARG A 68 -11.01 -28.91 6.66
N ALA A 69 -10.67 -27.80 7.35
CA ALA A 69 -10.48 -26.52 6.70
C ALA A 69 -9.26 -26.56 5.75
N PRO A 70 -9.39 -26.04 4.51
CA PRO A 70 -8.23 -25.85 3.63
C PRO A 70 -7.15 -25.07 4.35
N MET A 71 -5.90 -25.49 4.25
CA MET A 71 -4.76 -24.88 4.93
C MET A 71 -3.50 -24.98 4.07
N CYS A 72 -2.72 -23.90 4.04
CA CYS A 72 -1.31 -23.92 3.66
C CYS A 72 -0.49 -23.15 4.68
N GLY A 73 0.82 -23.38 4.70
CA GLY A 73 1.69 -22.73 5.67
C GLY A 73 3.10 -22.51 5.13
N ILE A 74 3.77 -21.51 5.68
CA ILE A 74 5.15 -21.15 5.39
C ILE A 74 5.95 -21.06 6.68
N PRO A 75 7.24 -21.47 6.70
CA PRO A 75 8.10 -21.28 7.87
C PRO A 75 8.25 -19.78 8.17
N PHE A 76 8.14 -19.38 9.44
CA PHE A 76 8.17 -17.97 9.80
C PHE A 76 9.50 -17.28 9.44
N HIS A 77 10.60 -17.98 9.55
CA HIS A 77 11.92 -17.46 9.19
C HIS A 77 12.11 -17.22 7.69
N ALA A 78 11.27 -17.83 6.84
CA ALA A 78 11.26 -17.63 5.39
C ALA A 78 10.12 -16.72 4.91
N ALA A 79 9.29 -16.20 5.83
CA ALA A 79 8.07 -15.46 5.51
C ALA A 79 8.31 -14.26 4.59
N GLU A 80 9.42 -13.54 4.75
CA GLU A 80 9.75 -12.35 3.94
C GLU A 80 9.82 -12.66 2.43
N VAL A 81 10.36 -13.81 2.04
CA VAL A 81 10.45 -14.21 0.64
C VAL A 81 9.06 -14.40 0.03
N TYR A 82 8.18 -15.08 0.76
CA TYR A 82 6.80 -15.35 0.32
C TYR A 82 5.94 -14.08 0.35
N LEU A 83 6.13 -13.25 1.39
CA LEU A 83 5.50 -11.95 1.52
C LEU A 83 5.79 -11.07 0.30
N ASN A 84 7.07 -10.94 -0.08
CA ASN A 84 7.48 -10.15 -1.23
C ASN A 84 6.84 -10.64 -2.54
N ARG A 85 6.72 -11.96 -2.73
CA ARG A 85 6.04 -12.54 -3.90
C ARG A 85 4.55 -12.18 -3.96
N LEU A 86 3.86 -12.15 -2.82
CA LEU A 86 2.44 -11.76 -2.76
C LEU A 86 2.29 -10.24 -3.00
N ILE A 87 3.12 -9.43 -2.33
CA ILE A 87 3.09 -7.97 -2.48
C ILE A 87 3.38 -7.54 -3.93
N SER A 88 4.36 -8.17 -4.59
CA SER A 88 4.67 -7.87 -6.01
C SER A 88 3.52 -8.23 -6.97
N LYS A 89 2.59 -9.09 -6.55
CA LYS A 89 1.36 -9.42 -7.28
C LYS A 89 0.16 -8.55 -6.87
N GLY A 90 0.36 -7.54 -6.02
CA GLY A 90 -0.65 -6.59 -5.59
C GLY A 90 -1.50 -7.02 -4.39
N TYR A 91 -1.20 -8.16 -3.75
CA TYR A 91 -1.91 -8.59 -2.55
C TYR A 91 -1.50 -7.76 -1.33
N LYS A 92 -2.44 -7.60 -0.40
CA LYS A 92 -2.19 -7.07 0.95
C LYS A 92 -2.08 -8.24 1.93
N VAL A 93 -1.17 -8.15 2.89
CA VAL A 93 -0.93 -9.22 3.86
C VAL A 93 -0.96 -8.67 5.28
N ALA A 94 -1.87 -9.17 6.12
CA ALA A 94 -1.93 -8.87 7.54
C ALA A 94 -1.07 -9.90 8.30
N ILE A 95 -0.10 -9.43 9.08
CA ILE A 95 0.81 -10.27 9.85
C ILE A 95 0.30 -10.34 11.29
N CYS A 96 -0.22 -11.50 11.66
CA CYS A 96 -0.74 -11.79 12.99
C CYS A 96 0.28 -12.61 13.78
N GLU A 97 0.87 -11.99 14.82
CA GLU A 97 1.93 -12.57 15.66
C GLU A 97 1.42 -13.07 17.00
N GLN A 98 2.15 -14.01 17.57
CA GLN A 98 1.99 -14.46 18.95
C GLN A 98 2.62 -13.40 19.87
N MET A 99 1.81 -12.83 20.76
CA MET A 99 2.23 -11.78 21.70
C MET A 99 2.80 -12.35 23.01
N GLU A 100 2.69 -13.66 23.19
CA GLU A 100 3.10 -14.38 24.41
C GLU A 100 3.91 -15.63 24.06
N ASP A 101 4.80 -16.04 24.97
CA ASP A 101 5.53 -17.31 24.83
C ASP A 101 4.57 -18.50 25.06
N PRO A 102 4.36 -19.36 24.06
CA PRO A 102 3.50 -20.53 24.18
C PRO A 102 3.87 -21.47 25.34
N LYS A 103 5.12 -21.47 25.77
CA LYS A 103 5.62 -22.33 26.88
C LYS A 103 5.21 -21.81 28.26
N GLN A 104 4.84 -20.54 28.35
CA GLN A 104 4.50 -19.88 29.63
C GLN A 104 2.99 -19.60 29.75
N THR A 105 2.23 -19.76 28.70
CA THR A 105 0.80 -19.41 28.66
C THR A 105 -0.06 -20.63 28.94
N LYS A 106 -0.95 -20.52 29.95
CA LYS A 106 -2.00 -21.50 30.19
C LYS A 106 -3.24 -21.12 29.38
N GLY A 107 -3.48 -21.81 28.25
CA GLY A 107 -4.64 -21.58 27.39
C GLY A 107 -4.25 -21.13 25.97
N ILE A 108 -5.08 -20.30 25.35
CA ILE A 108 -4.85 -19.80 23.99
C ILE A 108 -3.86 -18.65 24.06
N VAL A 109 -2.74 -18.77 23.35
CA VAL A 109 -1.74 -17.73 23.20
C VAL A 109 -2.40 -16.51 22.53
N ARG A 110 -2.25 -15.34 23.13
CA ARG A 110 -2.74 -14.06 22.56
C ARG A 110 -2.03 -13.77 21.24
N ARG A 111 -2.81 -13.37 20.25
CA ARG A 111 -2.32 -13.00 18.92
C ARG A 111 -2.94 -11.69 18.50
N GLU A 112 -2.14 -10.88 17.83
CA GLU A 112 -2.58 -9.58 17.31
C GLU A 112 -1.95 -9.33 15.92
N VAL A 113 -2.66 -8.59 15.09
CA VAL A 113 -2.09 -8.09 13.85
C VAL A 113 -1.16 -6.93 14.19
N ILE A 114 0.13 -7.16 13.97
CA ILE A 114 1.19 -6.18 14.29
C ILE A 114 1.48 -5.25 13.11
N ARG A 115 1.16 -5.65 11.89
CA ARG A 115 1.38 -4.87 10.68
C ARG A 115 0.55 -5.41 9.52
N VAL A 116 0.11 -4.52 8.64
CA VAL A 116 -0.40 -4.85 7.33
C VAL A 116 0.62 -4.40 6.29
N VAL A 117 1.09 -5.33 5.47
CA VAL A 117 2.04 -5.03 4.38
C VAL A 117 1.27 -4.92 3.09
N THR A 118 1.47 -3.81 2.39
CA THR A 118 0.83 -3.53 1.10
C THR A 118 1.89 -3.13 0.07
N PRO A 119 1.58 -3.08 -1.23
CA PRO A 119 2.55 -2.65 -2.24
C PRO A 119 3.21 -1.29 -1.97
N GLY A 120 2.44 -0.31 -1.45
CA GLY A 120 2.92 1.03 -1.12
C GLY A 120 3.59 1.15 0.25
N THR A 121 3.42 0.17 1.14
CA THR A 121 3.91 0.23 2.52
C THR A 121 4.99 -0.80 2.85
N THR A 122 5.48 -1.55 1.88
CA THR A 122 6.60 -2.48 2.09
C THR A 122 7.89 -1.72 2.40
N LEU A 123 8.63 -2.20 3.41
CA LEU A 123 9.93 -1.66 3.83
C LEU A 123 11.09 -2.60 3.47
N ASN A 124 10.79 -3.72 2.82
CA ASN A 124 11.81 -4.72 2.54
C ASN A 124 12.72 -4.27 1.38
N THR A 125 13.96 -3.97 1.69
CA THR A 125 14.99 -3.54 0.74
C THR A 125 15.32 -4.59 -0.32
N GLN A 126 15.09 -5.88 -0.06
CA GLN A 126 15.28 -6.94 -1.06
C GLN A 126 14.17 -6.96 -2.13
N ALA A 127 12.99 -6.42 -1.81
CA ALA A 127 11.87 -6.32 -2.75
C ALA A 127 11.83 -4.99 -3.50
N LEU A 128 12.49 -3.96 -2.98
CA LEU A 128 12.48 -2.61 -3.51
C LEU A 128 13.78 -2.32 -4.29
N ASP A 129 13.64 -1.63 -5.42
CA ASP A 129 14.77 -1.02 -6.12
C ASP A 129 15.19 0.26 -5.37
N GLU A 130 16.30 0.23 -4.67
CA GLU A 130 16.81 1.36 -3.89
C GLU A 130 17.00 2.65 -4.72
N THR A 131 17.08 2.52 -6.04
CA THR A 131 17.23 3.65 -6.97
C THR A 131 15.90 4.27 -7.41
N LYS A 132 14.76 3.74 -6.90
CA LYS A 132 13.40 4.23 -7.13
C LYS A 132 12.72 4.54 -5.80
N ASN A 133 11.82 5.51 -5.80
CA ASN A 133 10.88 5.69 -4.70
C ASN A 133 9.76 4.65 -4.78
N ASN A 134 9.27 4.23 -3.63
CA ASN A 134 8.08 3.38 -3.51
C ASN A 134 6.91 4.25 -3.03
N TYR A 135 6.24 4.88 -3.98
CA TYR A 135 5.17 5.81 -3.66
C TYR A 135 3.86 5.09 -3.35
N ILE A 136 3.18 5.59 -2.32
CA ILE A 136 1.75 5.41 -2.10
C ILE A 136 1.06 6.75 -2.32
N MET A 137 -0.09 6.73 -3.00
CA MET A 137 -0.84 7.93 -3.35
C MET A 137 -2.26 7.84 -2.79
N SER A 138 -2.75 8.93 -2.21
CA SER A 138 -4.17 9.12 -1.89
C SER A 138 -4.76 10.14 -2.84
N VAL A 139 -5.91 9.82 -3.41
CA VAL A 139 -6.67 10.72 -4.28
C VAL A 139 -8.08 10.85 -3.74
N VAL A 140 -8.51 12.07 -3.51
CA VAL A 140 -9.88 12.39 -3.15
C VAL A 140 -10.52 13.26 -4.22
N TYR A 141 -11.76 12.94 -4.58
CA TYR A 141 -12.57 13.77 -5.48
C TYR A 141 -13.70 14.42 -4.69
N VAL A 142 -13.64 15.74 -4.56
CA VAL A 142 -14.63 16.56 -3.83
C VAL A 142 -14.84 17.87 -4.58
N SER A 143 -16.09 18.31 -4.72
CA SER A 143 -16.46 19.60 -5.30
C SER A 143 -15.79 19.90 -6.65
N ASN A 144 -15.74 18.90 -7.54
CA ASN A 144 -15.11 18.97 -8.87
C ASN A 144 -13.60 19.26 -8.84
N ARG A 145 -12.92 18.94 -7.76
CA ARG A 145 -11.46 19.03 -7.63
C ARG A 145 -10.90 17.72 -7.12
N PHE A 146 -9.67 17.47 -7.47
CA PHE A 146 -8.91 16.31 -6.97
C PHE A 146 -7.86 16.80 -5.99
N GLY A 147 -7.92 16.30 -4.75
CA GLY A 147 -6.83 16.40 -3.80
C GLY A 147 -5.91 15.19 -3.96
N ILE A 148 -4.62 15.41 -3.97
CA ILE A 148 -3.59 14.40 -4.15
C ILE A 148 -2.61 14.48 -2.99
N ALA A 149 -2.36 13.37 -2.33
CA ALA A 149 -1.28 13.21 -1.38
C ALA A 149 -0.40 12.02 -1.77
N ILE A 150 0.91 12.19 -1.66
CA ILE A 150 1.91 11.21 -2.09
C ILE A 150 2.89 11.02 -0.95
N ALA A 151 3.13 9.78 -0.55
CA ALA A 151 4.12 9.46 0.45
C ALA A 151 5.07 8.34 -0.01
N ASP A 152 6.30 8.39 0.44
CA ASP A 152 7.24 7.28 0.41
C ASP A 152 7.77 7.07 1.82
N ILE A 153 7.27 6.02 2.47
CA ILE A 153 7.62 5.71 3.85
C ILE A 153 9.07 5.26 4.03
N THR A 154 9.75 4.87 2.96
CA THR A 154 11.17 4.47 3.02
C THR A 154 12.11 5.65 3.03
N THR A 155 11.69 6.78 2.47
CA THR A 155 12.51 8.00 2.34
C THR A 155 12.01 9.18 3.17
N GLY A 156 10.80 9.08 3.74
CA GLY A 156 10.18 10.17 4.49
C GLY A 156 9.58 11.28 3.62
N VAL A 157 9.43 11.05 2.31
CA VAL A 157 8.77 12.00 1.41
C VAL A 157 7.29 12.02 1.69
N PHE A 158 6.72 13.23 1.86
CA PHE A 158 5.28 13.44 1.94
C PHE A 158 4.92 14.76 1.23
N MET A 159 4.22 14.65 0.12
CA MET A 159 3.89 15.78 -0.76
C MET A 159 2.39 15.84 -1.03
N VAL A 160 1.90 17.04 -1.30
CA VAL A 160 0.48 17.28 -1.61
C VAL A 160 0.29 18.30 -2.70
N THR A 161 -0.79 18.15 -3.46
CA THR A 161 -1.24 19.11 -4.46
C THR A 161 -2.74 18.99 -4.71
N GLU A 162 -3.29 19.95 -5.44
CA GLU A 162 -4.66 19.89 -5.97
C GLU A 162 -4.66 20.13 -7.46
N VAL A 163 -5.56 19.45 -8.14
CA VAL A 163 -5.80 19.65 -9.58
C VAL A 163 -7.31 19.70 -9.87
N ASP A 164 -7.68 20.39 -10.91
CA ASP A 164 -9.06 20.65 -11.31
C ASP A 164 -9.50 19.86 -12.57
N ASP A 165 -8.56 19.11 -13.15
CA ASP A 165 -8.76 18.37 -14.40
C ASP A 165 -8.31 16.92 -14.26
N VAL A 166 -9.10 16.00 -14.81
CA VAL A 166 -8.78 14.56 -14.88
C VAL A 166 -7.46 14.29 -15.60
N ARG A 167 -7.14 15.06 -16.65
CA ARG A 167 -5.88 14.90 -17.39
C ARG A 167 -4.68 15.22 -16.51
N LYS A 168 -4.74 16.35 -15.77
CA LYS A 168 -3.68 16.72 -14.81
C LYS A 168 -3.53 15.67 -13.72
N LEU A 169 -4.64 15.11 -13.24
CA LEU A 169 -4.59 14.02 -12.27
C LEU A 169 -3.90 12.77 -12.85
N LEU A 170 -4.27 12.35 -14.05
CA LEU A 170 -3.64 11.21 -14.71
C LEU A 170 -2.15 11.46 -14.94
N ASP A 171 -1.75 12.68 -15.33
CA ASP A 171 -0.34 13.04 -15.47
C ASP A 171 0.42 12.91 -14.15
N GLU A 172 -0.16 13.31 -13.01
CA GLU A 172 0.45 13.11 -11.69
C GLU A 172 0.53 11.61 -11.32
N ILE A 173 -0.51 10.82 -11.58
CA ILE A 173 -0.48 9.37 -11.36
C ILE A 173 0.62 8.71 -12.23
N TYR A 174 0.71 9.06 -13.50
CA TYR A 174 1.76 8.54 -14.38
C TYR A 174 3.17 9.00 -13.98
N LYS A 175 3.29 10.25 -13.51
CA LYS A 175 4.55 10.85 -13.07
C LYS A 175 5.15 10.11 -11.87
N PHE A 176 4.35 9.87 -10.84
CA PHE A 176 4.80 9.20 -9.63
C PHE A 176 4.74 7.67 -9.73
N SER A 177 3.91 7.13 -10.63
CA SER A 177 3.71 5.68 -10.81
C SER A 177 3.63 4.94 -9.47
N PRO A 178 2.65 5.30 -8.60
CA PRO A 178 2.59 4.76 -7.25
C PRO A 178 2.36 3.25 -7.29
N ALA A 179 2.98 2.51 -6.36
CA ALA A 179 2.75 1.09 -6.19
C ALA A 179 1.33 0.82 -5.64
N GLU A 180 0.80 1.78 -4.89
CA GLU A 180 -0.54 1.71 -4.33
C GLU A 180 -1.24 3.07 -4.41
N LEU A 181 -2.54 3.04 -4.73
CA LEU A 181 -3.41 4.19 -4.73
C LEU A 181 -4.63 3.91 -3.87
N VAL A 182 -4.87 4.77 -2.88
CA VAL A 182 -6.08 4.76 -2.07
C VAL A 182 -6.97 5.95 -2.46
N CYS A 183 -8.28 5.77 -2.45
CA CYS A 183 -9.20 6.81 -2.90
C CYS A 183 -10.55 6.74 -2.19
N ASN A 184 -11.33 7.83 -2.28
CA ASN A 184 -12.73 7.82 -1.87
C ASN A 184 -13.62 7.21 -2.97
N GLU A 185 -14.83 6.83 -2.61
CA GLU A 185 -15.80 6.26 -3.55
C GLU A 185 -16.13 7.20 -4.72
N ALA A 186 -16.20 8.51 -4.46
CA ALA A 186 -16.48 9.52 -5.48
C ALA A 186 -15.42 9.52 -6.60
N PHE A 187 -14.16 9.23 -6.29
CA PHE A 187 -13.11 9.07 -7.30
C PHE A 187 -13.42 7.92 -8.25
N THR A 188 -13.92 6.78 -7.76
CA THR A 188 -14.26 5.64 -8.61
C THR A 188 -15.42 5.92 -9.57
N MET A 189 -16.24 6.92 -9.24
CA MET A 189 -17.40 7.38 -10.05
C MET A 189 -17.08 8.58 -10.95
N SER A 190 -15.83 9.10 -10.91
CA SER A 190 -15.43 10.29 -11.66
C SER A 190 -15.27 10.10 -13.17
N GLY A 191 -15.53 8.89 -13.68
CA GLY A 191 -15.39 8.55 -15.11
C GLY A 191 -13.97 8.17 -15.53
N ILE A 192 -13.05 8.00 -14.57
CA ILE A 192 -11.70 7.50 -14.83
C ILE A 192 -11.74 5.99 -15.02
N GLU A 193 -11.08 5.50 -16.07
CA GLU A 193 -10.95 4.06 -16.32
C GLU A 193 -9.99 3.40 -15.32
N ILE A 194 -10.53 2.99 -14.17
CA ILE A 194 -9.77 2.38 -13.07
C ILE A 194 -9.04 1.11 -13.53
N ASP A 195 -9.66 0.32 -14.39
CA ASP A 195 -9.06 -0.91 -14.93
C ASP A 195 -7.83 -0.61 -15.80
N GLU A 196 -7.80 0.54 -16.49
CA GLU A 196 -6.60 0.98 -17.20
C GLU A 196 -5.46 1.28 -16.21
N LEU A 197 -5.72 1.98 -15.13
CA LEU A 197 -4.73 2.26 -14.08
C LEU A 197 -4.18 0.99 -13.46
N LYS A 198 -5.05 0.04 -13.10
CA LYS A 198 -4.65 -1.25 -12.53
C LYS A 198 -3.81 -2.09 -13.50
N ASN A 199 -4.29 -2.27 -14.71
CA ASN A 199 -3.68 -3.20 -15.67
C ASN A 199 -2.44 -2.61 -16.36
N ARG A 200 -2.45 -1.30 -16.67
CA ARG A 200 -1.38 -0.66 -17.43
C ARG A 200 -0.22 -0.21 -16.56
N LEU A 201 -0.52 0.31 -15.37
CA LEU A 201 0.49 0.80 -14.42
C LEU A 201 0.80 -0.20 -13.31
N ASN A 202 0.07 -1.31 -13.23
CA ASN A 202 0.18 -2.30 -12.16
C ASN A 202 0.00 -1.68 -10.76
N ILE A 203 -0.90 -0.69 -10.64
CA ILE A 203 -1.21 -0.01 -9.38
C ILE A 203 -2.21 -0.84 -8.58
N SER A 204 -1.89 -1.12 -7.31
CA SER A 204 -2.85 -1.66 -6.36
C SER A 204 -3.79 -0.54 -5.93
N LEU A 205 -5.06 -0.57 -6.40
CA LEU A 205 -6.05 0.48 -6.13
C LEU A 205 -7.11 -0.01 -5.16
N SER A 206 -7.34 0.76 -4.09
CA SER A 206 -8.35 0.49 -3.07
C SER A 206 -9.20 1.73 -2.77
N ALA A 207 -10.52 1.58 -2.84
CA ALA A 207 -11.42 2.55 -2.26
C ALA A 207 -11.50 2.33 -0.74
N LEU A 208 -11.30 3.39 0.02
CA LEU A 208 -11.42 3.38 1.48
C LEU A 208 -12.81 3.83 1.90
N ASP A 209 -13.20 3.47 3.11
CA ASP A 209 -14.45 3.91 3.73
C ASP A 209 -14.51 5.44 3.87
N ASN A 210 -15.71 6.01 3.79
CA ASN A 210 -15.90 7.46 3.77
C ASN A 210 -15.36 8.18 5.01
N TRP A 211 -15.29 7.52 6.16
CA TRP A 211 -14.79 8.12 7.39
C TRP A 211 -13.30 8.51 7.33
N TYR A 212 -12.49 7.84 6.47
CA TYR A 212 -11.09 8.24 6.21
C TYR A 212 -10.97 9.65 5.64
N PHE A 213 -12.01 10.11 4.93
CA PHE A 213 -12.02 11.38 4.20
C PHE A 213 -12.86 12.45 4.90
N ASP A 214 -13.08 12.29 6.21
CA ASP A 214 -13.71 13.32 7.03
C ASP A 214 -12.76 14.51 7.22
N ASP A 215 -13.22 15.72 6.84
CA ASP A 215 -12.43 16.96 6.84
C ASP A 215 -11.82 17.27 8.20
N ASP A 216 -12.64 17.18 9.27
CA ASP A 216 -12.22 17.53 10.63
C ASP A 216 -11.22 16.50 11.16
N LEU A 217 -11.45 15.21 10.88
CA LEU A 217 -10.54 14.14 11.24
C LEU A 217 -9.20 14.31 10.53
N CYS A 218 -9.21 14.53 9.21
CA CYS A 218 -8.01 14.70 8.41
C CYS A 218 -7.16 15.89 8.88
N ALA A 219 -7.80 17.05 9.07
CA ALA A 219 -7.14 18.24 9.55
C ALA A 219 -6.56 18.06 10.96
N ARG A 220 -7.28 17.39 11.86
CA ARG A 220 -6.83 17.09 13.22
C ARG A 220 -5.64 16.14 13.21
N THR A 221 -5.72 15.03 12.49
CA THR A 221 -4.65 14.04 12.39
C THR A 221 -3.33 14.66 11.91
N LEU A 222 -3.38 15.51 10.89
CA LEU A 222 -2.19 16.20 10.40
C LEU A 222 -1.62 17.21 11.43
N LYS A 223 -2.48 18.00 12.09
CA LYS A 223 -2.04 18.95 13.12
C LYS A 223 -1.39 18.25 14.32
N GLU A 224 -1.97 17.15 14.76
CA GLU A 224 -1.45 16.35 15.87
C GLU A 224 -0.08 15.75 15.51
N HIS A 225 0.04 15.14 14.34
CA HIS A 225 1.30 14.51 13.92
C HIS A 225 2.45 15.54 13.74
N PHE A 226 2.19 16.63 13.05
CA PHE A 226 3.21 17.65 12.79
C PHE A 226 3.38 18.65 13.93
N HIS A 227 2.65 18.50 15.05
CA HIS A 227 2.70 19.37 16.23
C HIS A 227 2.46 20.85 15.90
N VAL A 228 1.50 21.14 15.02
CA VAL A 228 1.16 22.52 14.62
C VAL A 228 -0.24 22.90 15.09
N GLY A 229 -0.44 24.17 15.42
CA GLY A 229 -1.75 24.67 15.81
C GLY A 229 -2.70 24.89 14.64
N THR A 230 -2.17 25.20 13.46
CA THR A 230 -2.94 25.50 12.25
C THR A 230 -2.31 24.86 11.02
N LEU A 231 -3.15 24.59 9.99
CA LEU A 231 -2.66 24.07 8.70
C LEU A 231 -1.81 25.11 7.92
N GLU A 232 -1.93 26.38 8.24
CA GLU A 232 -1.06 27.43 7.68
C GLU A 232 0.42 27.18 8.01
N GLY A 233 0.71 26.67 9.22
CA GLY A 233 2.07 26.29 9.62
C GLY A 233 2.70 25.21 8.75
N LEU A 234 1.86 24.42 8.04
CA LEU A 234 2.29 23.41 7.07
C LEU A 234 2.28 23.92 5.62
N GLY A 235 1.90 25.18 5.38
CA GLY A 235 1.72 25.73 4.04
C GLY A 235 0.45 25.25 3.33
N LEU A 236 -0.53 24.73 4.07
CA LEU A 236 -1.74 24.07 3.52
C LEU A 236 -3.01 24.94 3.62
N LYS A 237 -2.86 26.27 3.84
CA LYS A 237 -3.99 27.18 4.04
C LYS A 237 -5.05 27.10 2.96
N ASP A 238 -4.62 27.02 1.69
CA ASP A 238 -5.50 27.08 0.51
C ASP A 238 -5.72 25.71 -0.14
N TYR A 239 -5.33 24.62 0.55
CA TYR A 239 -5.37 23.23 0.04
C TYR A 239 -6.44 22.40 0.75
N ASN A 240 -7.71 22.59 0.44
CA ASN A 240 -8.79 21.86 1.12
C ASN A 240 -8.86 20.37 0.75
N CYS A 241 -8.91 20.07 -0.53
CA CYS A 241 -8.98 18.67 -0.99
C CYS A 241 -7.67 17.92 -0.71
N ALA A 242 -6.53 18.60 -0.84
CA ALA A 242 -5.23 17.98 -0.53
C ALA A 242 -5.05 17.67 0.96
N VAL A 243 -5.63 18.48 1.86
CA VAL A 243 -5.66 18.20 3.30
C VAL A 243 -6.44 16.91 3.58
N ILE A 244 -7.60 16.72 2.93
CA ILE A 244 -8.38 15.50 3.07
C ILE A 244 -7.59 14.30 2.54
N ALA A 245 -6.99 14.42 1.35
CA ALA A 245 -6.17 13.34 0.78
C ALA A 245 -4.98 12.99 1.67
N ALA A 246 -4.29 14.00 2.25
CA ALA A 246 -3.16 13.82 3.13
C ALA A 246 -3.54 13.18 4.47
N GLY A 247 -4.62 13.65 5.09
CA GLY A 247 -5.12 13.10 6.35
C GLY A 247 -5.58 11.64 6.19
N ALA A 248 -6.30 11.35 5.10
CA ALA A 248 -6.72 9.99 4.78
C ALA A 248 -5.51 9.05 4.54
N LEU A 249 -4.52 9.52 3.77
CA LEU A 249 -3.29 8.76 3.54
C LEU A 249 -2.55 8.49 4.86
N PHE A 250 -2.41 9.51 5.69
CA PHE A 250 -1.70 9.39 6.95
C PHE A 250 -2.42 8.44 7.92
N THR A 251 -3.74 8.52 8.03
CA THR A 251 -4.55 7.58 8.81
C THR A 251 -4.38 6.15 8.31
N TYR A 252 -4.43 5.94 7.00
CA TYR A 252 -4.19 4.63 6.39
C TYR A 252 -2.79 4.08 6.72
N LEU A 253 -1.76 4.94 6.70
CA LEU A 253 -0.39 4.55 7.06
C LEU A 253 -0.28 4.16 8.55
N LEU A 254 -0.92 4.91 9.45
CA LEU A 254 -0.96 4.58 10.88
C LEU A 254 -1.61 3.22 11.14
N GLU A 255 -2.72 2.94 10.46
CA GLU A 255 -3.45 1.69 10.63
C GLU A 255 -2.72 0.48 10.05
N THR A 256 -2.06 0.66 8.91
CA THR A 256 -1.32 -0.43 8.26
C THR A 256 0.01 -0.72 8.94
N GLN A 257 0.75 0.30 9.34
CA GLN A 257 2.06 0.14 9.94
C GLN A 257 2.03 -0.07 11.46
N LYS A 258 0.91 0.30 12.13
CA LYS A 258 0.74 0.18 13.58
C LYS A 258 1.86 0.87 14.38
N ASN A 259 2.42 1.95 13.83
CA ASN A 259 3.45 2.76 14.48
C ASN A 259 3.18 4.26 14.28
N SER A 260 3.90 5.11 15.00
CA SER A 260 3.69 6.57 15.03
C SER A 260 4.12 7.32 13.76
N MET A 261 4.76 6.66 12.79
CA MET A 261 5.27 7.27 11.55
C MET A 261 6.12 8.55 11.77
N GLU A 262 6.84 8.64 12.87
CA GLU A 262 7.64 9.82 13.28
C GLU A 262 8.72 10.26 12.26
N HIS A 263 9.08 9.37 11.35
CA HIS A 263 10.03 9.68 10.28
C HIS A 263 9.42 10.54 9.16
N LEU A 264 8.10 10.61 9.04
CA LEU A 264 7.40 11.56 8.17
C LEU A 264 7.31 12.92 8.87
N ARG A 265 8.40 13.69 8.78
CA ARG A 265 8.56 14.93 9.57
C ARG A 265 8.04 16.17 8.90
N GLN A 266 7.81 16.15 7.61
CA GLN A 266 7.42 17.31 6.83
C GLN A 266 6.42 16.92 5.74
N ILE A 267 5.42 17.76 5.55
CA ILE A 267 4.53 17.72 4.39
C ILE A 267 4.86 18.92 3.48
N THR A 268 4.96 18.67 2.18
CA THR A 268 5.40 19.67 1.21
C THR A 268 4.33 19.89 0.16
N PRO A 269 3.63 21.05 0.16
CA PRO A 269 2.78 21.39 -0.97
C PRO A 269 3.63 21.69 -2.20
N TYR A 270 3.19 21.24 -3.37
CA TYR A 270 3.87 21.55 -4.62
C TYR A 270 2.89 22.00 -5.70
N ILE A 271 3.40 22.80 -6.64
CA ILE A 271 2.64 23.33 -7.76
C ILE A 271 3.03 22.57 -9.01
N THR A 272 2.06 21.98 -9.68
CA THR A 272 2.28 21.17 -10.91
C THR A 272 2.88 21.98 -12.04
N ASP A 273 2.51 23.26 -12.16
CA ASP A 273 2.88 24.16 -13.27
C ASP A 273 4.35 24.58 -13.31
N LYS A 274 5.16 24.19 -12.31
CA LYS A 274 6.62 24.44 -12.30
C LYS A 274 7.43 23.48 -13.17
N TYR A 275 6.81 22.40 -13.59
CA TYR A 275 7.48 21.33 -14.32
C TYR A 275 6.89 21.19 -15.72
N MET A 276 7.76 20.86 -16.67
CA MET A 276 7.32 20.52 -18.02
C MET A 276 6.40 19.31 -17.98
N LEU A 277 5.22 19.46 -18.54
CA LEU A 277 4.25 18.37 -18.64
C LEU A 277 4.75 17.36 -19.68
N ILE A 278 5.02 16.15 -19.24
CA ILE A 278 5.41 15.03 -20.10
C ILE A 278 4.37 13.93 -19.90
N ASP A 279 3.50 13.74 -20.88
CA ASP A 279 2.47 12.72 -20.82
C ASP A 279 3.05 11.29 -20.85
N SER A 280 2.24 10.31 -20.49
CA SER A 280 2.66 8.91 -20.39
C SER A 280 3.18 8.32 -21.70
N SER A 281 2.59 8.73 -22.84
CA SER A 281 3.01 8.26 -24.15
C SER A 281 4.37 8.83 -24.53
N THR A 282 4.59 10.12 -24.27
CA THR A 282 5.87 10.78 -24.48
C THR A 282 6.98 10.19 -23.62
N ARG A 283 6.73 9.97 -22.30
CA ARG A 283 7.69 9.30 -21.41
C ARG A 283 8.12 7.95 -21.94
N ARG A 284 7.17 7.14 -22.35
CA ARG A 284 7.42 5.80 -22.89
C ARG A 284 8.17 5.85 -24.22
N ASN A 285 7.71 6.70 -25.15
CA ASN A 285 8.29 6.76 -26.49
C ASN A 285 9.70 7.35 -26.50
N LEU A 286 10.02 8.25 -25.56
CA LEU A 286 11.36 8.78 -25.36
C LEU A 286 12.26 7.86 -24.52
N GLU A 287 11.72 6.77 -24.00
CA GLU A 287 12.46 5.82 -23.15
C GLU A 287 13.27 6.53 -22.05
N LEU A 288 12.61 7.44 -21.32
CA LEU A 288 13.28 8.31 -20.37
C LEU A 288 13.94 7.53 -19.23
N THR A 289 13.22 6.59 -18.63
CA THR A 289 13.67 5.86 -17.44
C THR A 289 13.82 4.36 -17.66
N GLU A 290 13.12 3.81 -18.66
CA GLU A 290 13.16 2.40 -19.03
C GLU A 290 12.89 2.23 -20.52
N THR A 291 13.39 1.13 -21.10
CA THR A 291 13.13 0.80 -22.50
C THR A 291 11.71 0.32 -22.71
N MET A 292 11.14 0.65 -23.88
CA MET A 292 9.75 0.31 -24.22
C MET A 292 9.53 -1.20 -24.32
N ARG A 293 10.51 -1.93 -24.80
CA ARG A 293 10.40 -3.35 -25.14
C ARG A 293 10.67 -4.26 -23.92
N GLU A 294 11.75 -3.99 -23.19
CA GLU A 294 12.24 -4.86 -22.12
C GLU A 294 11.91 -4.32 -20.73
N LYS A 295 11.38 -3.08 -20.66
CA LYS A 295 11.16 -2.35 -19.39
C LYS A 295 12.42 -2.35 -18.49
N ALA A 296 13.58 -2.30 -19.11
CA ALA A 296 14.87 -2.29 -18.45
C ALA A 296 15.46 -0.88 -18.40
N LYS A 297 16.17 -0.55 -17.31
CA LYS A 297 16.92 0.70 -17.20
C LYS A 297 17.99 0.83 -18.29
N ARG A 298 18.66 -0.29 -18.60
CA ARG A 298 19.73 -0.32 -19.62
C ARG A 298 19.17 0.03 -20.99
N GLY A 299 19.74 1.03 -21.63
CA GLY A 299 19.31 1.54 -22.93
C GLY A 299 18.41 2.78 -22.86
N SER A 300 17.93 3.16 -21.69
CA SER A 300 17.15 4.38 -21.49
C SER A 300 18.02 5.63 -21.36
N LEU A 301 17.39 6.83 -21.42
CA LEU A 301 18.08 8.10 -21.15
C LEU A 301 18.68 8.11 -19.73
N LEU A 302 17.93 7.65 -18.75
CA LEU A 302 18.40 7.53 -17.36
C LEU A 302 19.67 6.68 -17.27
N TRP A 303 19.76 5.57 -17.99
CA TRP A 303 20.95 4.73 -17.98
C TRP A 303 22.21 5.45 -18.49
N VAL A 304 22.06 6.31 -19.50
CA VAL A 304 23.16 7.09 -20.06
C VAL A 304 23.64 8.16 -19.07
N LEU A 305 22.70 8.88 -18.45
CA LEU A 305 22.96 10.04 -17.61
C LEU A 305 23.32 9.69 -16.16
N ASP A 306 22.77 8.59 -15.62
CA ASP A 306 22.99 8.21 -14.24
C ASP A 306 24.39 7.64 -14.01
N LYS A 307 25.25 8.48 -13.44
CA LYS A 307 26.59 8.14 -12.98
C LYS A 307 26.71 8.24 -11.46
N THR A 308 25.58 8.33 -10.78
CA THR A 308 25.54 8.45 -9.31
C THR A 308 26.07 7.18 -8.62
N LYS A 309 26.54 7.35 -7.39
CA LYS A 309 27.15 6.27 -6.59
C LYS A 309 26.31 5.89 -5.38
N THR A 310 25.22 6.62 -5.15
CA THR A 310 24.33 6.40 -4.00
C THR A 310 22.89 6.24 -4.45
N ALA A 311 22.09 5.50 -3.69
CA ALA A 311 20.66 5.36 -3.92
C ALA A 311 19.94 6.72 -3.94
N MET A 312 20.32 7.65 -3.05
CA MET A 312 19.78 9.01 -3.00
C MET A 312 20.09 9.79 -4.29
N GLY A 313 21.32 9.72 -4.79
CA GLY A 313 21.71 10.34 -6.05
C GLY A 313 20.96 9.78 -7.24
N ALA A 314 20.79 8.46 -7.29
CA ALA A 314 20.03 7.80 -8.36
C ALA A 314 18.55 8.22 -8.37
N ARG A 315 17.90 8.29 -7.20
CA ARG A 315 16.52 8.81 -7.09
C ARG A 315 16.44 10.29 -7.53
N MET A 316 17.38 11.13 -7.13
CA MET A 316 17.43 12.53 -7.54
C MET A 316 17.62 12.67 -9.06
N MET A 317 18.54 11.90 -9.66
CA MET A 317 18.76 11.90 -11.12
C MET A 317 17.50 11.48 -11.87
N ARG A 318 16.82 10.44 -11.40
CA ARG A 318 15.52 10.01 -11.94
C ARG A 318 14.49 11.12 -11.86
N SER A 319 14.36 11.77 -10.70
CA SER A 319 13.42 12.89 -10.49
C SER A 319 13.67 14.05 -11.47
N PHE A 320 14.93 14.41 -11.76
CA PHE A 320 15.25 15.46 -12.73
C PHE A 320 14.83 15.11 -14.16
N ILE A 321 14.90 13.82 -14.52
CA ILE A 321 14.48 13.35 -15.85
C ILE A 321 12.96 13.26 -15.96
N GLU A 322 12.31 12.80 -14.90
CA GLU A 322 10.84 12.63 -14.86
C GLU A 322 10.09 13.96 -14.67
N GLN A 323 10.74 14.94 -14.07
CA GLN A 323 10.18 16.26 -13.72
C GLN A 323 11.15 17.38 -14.14
N PRO A 324 11.42 17.56 -15.44
CA PRO A 324 12.27 18.66 -15.87
C PRO A 324 11.56 19.99 -15.61
N LEU A 325 12.34 21.00 -15.21
CA LEU A 325 11.84 22.36 -15.04
C LEU A 325 11.50 22.98 -16.39
N ILE A 326 10.53 23.90 -16.39
CA ILE A 326 10.19 24.71 -17.55
C ILE A 326 11.28 25.72 -17.83
#